data_cb99edad1c0045f07286d153727a1b24
#
_entry.id   cb99edad1c0045f07286d153727a1b24
#
_cell.length_a   1.000
_cell.length_b   1.000
_cell.length_c   1.000
_cell.angle_alpha   90.00
_cell.angle_beta   90.00
_cell.angle_gamma   90.00
#
_symmetry.space_group_name_H-M   'P 1'
#
loop_
_entity.id
_entity.type
_entity.pdbx_description
1 polymer ?
#
loop_
_entity_poly.entity_id
_entity_poly.type
_entity_poly.pdbx_seq_one_letter_code
_entity_poly.pdbx_strand_id
1 'polypeptide(L)'
;MLEKNYLKNLLQKNGVKIGYLCSVLNIDRQKFDRWSEDDHPNNKVLRAAVKFALRYLIETRESEAERLLKIKEAEEAYRKTMDRLGL
;
A
#
# COMPACT_ATOMS: atom_id res chain seq x y z
N MET A 1 -24.71 -12.23 6.17
CA MET A 1 -24.58 -12.07 4.73
C MET A 1 -23.10 -12.04 4.36
N LEU A 2 -22.67 -12.96 3.54
CA LEU A 2 -21.28 -13.06 3.15
C LEU A 2 -20.94 -11.98 2.12
N GLU A 3 -19.96 -11.15 2.43
CA GLU A 3 -19.52 -10.10 1.50
C GLU A 3 -18.60 -10.70 0.45
N LYS A 4 -19.15 -11.01 -0.72
CA LYS A 4 -18.38 -11.56 -1.83
C LYS A 4 -17.22 -10.67 -2.26
N ASN A 5 -17.28 -9.38 -1.93
CA ASN A 5 -16.30 -8.38 -2.33
C ASN A 5 -15.51 -7.82 -1.14
N TYR A 6 -15.42 -8.56 -0.04
CA TYR A 6 -14.73 -8.10 1.17
C TYR A 6 -13.30 -7.63 0.87
N LEU A 7 -12.51 -8.45 0.16
CA LEU A 7 -11.12 -8.12 -0.16
C LEU A 7 -11.02 -6.94 -1.13
N LYS A 8 -11.89 -6.89 -2.13
CA LYS A 8 -11.93 -5.77 -3.09
C LYS A 8 -12.27 -4.46 -2.38
N ASN A 9 -13.24 -4.49 -1.49
CA ASN A 9 -13.63 -3.33 -0.70
C ASN A 9 -12.50 -2.88 0.24
N LEU A 10 -11.82 -3.82 0.87
CA LEU A 10 -10.70 -3.54 1.76
C LEU A 10 -9.55 -2.84 1.00
N LEU A 11 -9.22 -3.33 -0.19
CA LEU A 11 -8.18 -2.74 -1.04
C LEU A 11 -8.57 -1.35 -1.51
N GLN A 12 -9.80 -1.17 -1.96
CA GLN A 12 -10.31 0.13 -2.41
C GLN A 12 -10.28 1.15 -1.28
N LYS A 13 -10.69 0.74 -0.07
CA LYS A 13 -10.67 1.60 1.12
C LYS A 13 -9.27 2.09 1.45
N ASN A 14 -8.26 1.26 1.19
CA ASN A 14 -6.85 1.59 1.46
C ASN A 14 -6.12 2.17 0.24
N GLY A 15 -6.82 2.40 -0.87
CA GLY A 15 -6.24 2.98 -2.07
C GLY A 15 -5.25 2.08 -2.79
N VAL A 16 -5.39 0.77 -2.65
CA VAL A 16 -4.50 -0.21 -3.28
C VAL A 16 -5.21 -0.87 -4.46
N LYS A 17 -4.56 -0.89 -5.61
CA LYS A 17 -5.09 -1.56 -6.80
C LYS A 17 -4.88 -3.07 -6.68
N ILE A 18 -5.89 -3.85 -7.10
CA ILE A 18 -5.85 -5.32 -7.03
C ILE A 18 -4.67 -5.87 -7.83
N GLY A 19 -4.43 -5.34 -9.03
CA GLY A 19 -3.31 -5.78 -9.86
C GLY A 19 -1.96 -5.58 -9.19
N TYR A 20 -1.78 -4.45 -8.51
CA TYR A 20 -0.56 -4.18 -7.76
C TYR A 20 -0.38 -5.17 -6.60
N LEU A 21 -1.45 -5.42 -5.86
CA LEU A 21 -1.42 -6.40 -4.77
C LEU A 21 -1.09 -7.80 -5.27
N CYS A 22 -1.67 -8.22 -6.39
CA CYS A 22 -1.36 -9.52 -7.01
C CYS A 22 0.12 -9.64 -7.36
N SER A 23 0.73 -8.55 -7.84
CA SER A 23 2.17 -8.52 -8.13
C SER A 23 3.00 -8.68 -6.85
N VAL A 24 2.61 -7.99 -5.78
CA VAL A 24 3.30 -8.08 -4.49
C VAL A 24 3.22 -9.49 -3.92
N LEU A 25 2.06 -10.14 -4.01
CA LEU A 25 1.85 -11.50 -3.53
C LEU A 25 2.34 -12.58 -4.50
N ASN A 26 2.72 -12.19 -5.71
CA ASN A 26 3.13 -13.11 -6.77
C ASN A 26 2.04 -14.15 -7.08
N ILE A 27 0.82 -13.68 -7.29
CA ILE A 27 -0.37 -14.51 -7.54
C ILE A 27 -1.10 -13.96 -8.75
N ASP A 28 -1.67 -14.86 -9.56
CA ASP A 28 -2.45 -14.48 -10.73
C ASP A 28 -3.77 -13.81 -10.34
N ARG A 29 -4.24 -12.87 -11.16
CA ARG A 29 -5.52 -12.23 -10.96
C ARG A 29 -6.68 -13.24 -10.89
N GLN A 30 -6.64 -14.27 -11.72
CA GLN A 30 -7.66 -15.32 -11.72
C GLN A 30 -7.68 -16.09 -10.41
N LYS A 31 -6.51 -16.44 -9.88
CA LYS A 31 -6.40 -17.09 -8.57
C LYS A 31 -6.92 -16.18 -7.46
N PHE A 32 -6.58 -14.90 -7.51
CA PHE A 32 -7.07 -13.93 -6.55
C PHE A 32 -8.60 -13.87 -6.56
N ASP A 33 -9.21 -13.76 -7.74
CA ASP A 33 -10.66 -13.69 -7.87
C ASP A 33 -11.34 -14.96 -7.35
N ARG A 34 -10.77 -16.13 -7.61
CA ARG A 34 -11.29 -17.40 -7.10
C ARG A 34 -11.16 -17.51 -5.58
N TRP A 35 -9.98 -17.21 -5.06
CA TRP A 35 -9.70 -17.35 -3.63
C TRP A 35 -10.40 -16.27 -2.79
N SER A 36 -10.85 -15.19 -3.40
CA SER A 36 -11.61 -14.16 -2.72
C SER A 36 -13.05 -14.58 -2.40
N GLU A 37 -13.52 -15.68 -2.98
CA GLU A 37 -14.83 -16.23 -2.64
C GLU A 37 -14.80 -16.84 -1.25
N ASP A 38 -15.82 -16.54 -0.44
CA ASP A 38 -15.86 -16.92 0.97
C ASP A 38 -15.83 -18.42 1.21
N ASP A 39 -16.38 -19.21 0.28
CA ASP A 39 -16.43 -20.66 0.38
C ASP A 39 -15.18 -21.36 -0.16
N HIS A 40 -14.24 -20.61 -0.72
CA HIS A 40 -13.02 -21.22 -1.25
C HIS A 40 -12.09 -21.67 -0.12
N PRO A 41 -11.46 -22.88 -0.22
CA PRO A 41 -10.56 -23.39 0.82
C PRO A 41 -9.39 -22.43 1.14
N ASN A 42 -8.91 -21.67 0.16
CA ASN A 42 -7.77 -20.77 0.32
C ASN A 42 -8.17 -19.35 0.73
N ASN A 43 -9.44 -19.10 0.98
CA ASN A 43 -9.92 -17.76 1.32
C ASN A 43 -9.27 -17.22 2.58
N LYS A 44 -9.16 -18.02 3.64
CA LYS A 44 -8.54 -17.60 4.90
C LYS A 44 -7.07 -17.24 4.71
N VAL A 45 -6.35 -18.03 3.93
CA VAL A 45 -4.94 -17.79 3.62
C VAL A 45 -4.80 -16.49 2.84
N LEU A 46 -5.64 -16.29 1.83
CA LEU A 46 -5.62 -15.06 1.04
C LEU A 46 -5.93 -13.83 1.90
N ARG A 47 -6.92 -13.90 2.77
CA ARG A 47 -7.26 -12.80 3.67
C ARG A 47 -6.08 -12.42 4.58
N ALA A 48 -5.40 -13.42 5.14
CA ALA A 48 -4.23 -13.18 5.97
C ALA A 48 -3.09 -12.54 5.16
N ALA A 49 -2.80 -13.07 3.98
CA ALA A 49 -1.77 -12.53 3.09
C ALA A 49 -2.06 -11.08 2.69
N VAL A 50 -3.32 -10.77 2.35
CA VAL A 50 -3.74 -9.41 1.99
C VAL A 50 -3.56 -8.45 3.17
N LYS A 51 -3.95 -8.85 4.36
CA LYS A 51 -3.78 -8.01 5.56
C LYS A 51 -2.31 -7.71 5.84
N PHE A 52 -1.42 -8.70 5.74
CA PHE A 52 0.02 -8.49 5.88
C PHE A 52 0.57 -7.56 4.82
N ALA A 53 0.20 -7.78 3.57
CA ALA A 53 0.66 -6.96 2.46
C ALA A 53 0.19 -5.51 2.61
N LEU A 54 -1.06 -5.29 2.99
CA LEU A 54 -1.58 -3.95 3.23
C LEU A 54 -0.83 -3.23 4.35
N ARG A 55 -0.57 -3.92 5.44
CA ARG A 55 0.17 -3.36 6.56
C ARG A 55 1.57 -2.93 6.12
N TYR A 56 2.27 -3.77 5.39
CA TYR A 56 3.59 -3.47 4.85
C TYR A 56 3.55 -2.25 3.92
N LEU A 57 2.58 -2.19 3.00
CA LEU A 57 2.45 -1.09 2.04
C LEU A 57 2.13 0.24 2.74
N ILE A 58 1.28 0.21 3.76
CA ILE A 58 0.95 1.41 4.54
C ILE A 58 2.19 1.90 5.28
N GLU A 59 2.90 1.03 5.97
CA GLU A 59 4.12 1.38 6.70
C GLU A 59 5.19 1.96 5.76
N THR A 60 5.36 1.36 4.56
CA THR A 60 6.32 1.84 3.56
C THR A 60 5.94 3.24 3.05
N ARG A 61 4.65 3.50 2.79
CA ARG A 61 4.17 4.81 2.34
C ARG A 61 4.43 5.89 3.39
N GLU A 62 4.15 5.59 4.65
CA GLU A 62 4.41 6.52 5.75
C GLU A 62 5.90 6.86 5.84
N SER A 63 6.77 5.85 5.74
CA SER A 63 8.21 6.05 5.76
C SER A 63 8.71 6.91 4.60
N GLU A 64 8.19 6.69 3.39
CA GLU A 64 8.53 7.48 2.22
C GLU A 64 8.06 8.93 2.36
N ALA A 65 6.84 9.14 2.86
CA ALA A 65 6.31 10.47 3.11
C ALA A 65 7.17 11.24 4.13
N GLU A 66 7.59 10.59 5.19
CA GLU A 66 8.49 11.19 6.19
C GLU A 66 9.85 11.57 5.60
N ARG A 67 10.42 10.70 4.77
CA ARG A 67 11.69 10.98 4.09
C ARG A 67 11.59 12.16 3.15
N LEU A 68 10.53 12.22 2.34
CA LEU A 68 10.29 13.34 1.42
C LEU A 68 10.11 14.65 2.17
N LEU A 69 9.40 14.63 3.29
CA LEU A 69 9.22 15.82 4.12
C LEU A 69 10.54 16.31 4.69
N LYS A 70 11.38 15.43 5.20
CA LYS A 70 12.72 15.78 5.72
C LYS A 70 13.62 16.36 4.63
N ILE A 71 13.58 15.82 3.43
CA ILE A 71 14.36 16.33 2.30
C ILE A 71 13.91 17.74 1.95
N LYS A 72 12.60 18.00 1.88
CA LYS A 72 12.06 19.34 1.59
C LYS A 72 12.47 20.36 2.66
N GLU A 73 12.37 19.99 3.93
CA GLU A 73 12.78 20.87 5.04
C GLU A 73 14.26 21.21 4.95
N ALA A 74 15.12 20.24 4.62
CA ALA A 74 16.55 20.45 4.45
C ALA A 74 16.83 21.38 3.26
N GLU A 75 16.15 21.22 2.14
CA GLU A 75 16.29 22.07 0.96
C GLU A 75 15.88 23.52 1.25
N GLU A 76 14.77 23.71 1.95
CA GLU A 76 14.30 25.05 2.33
C GLU A 76 15.28 25.73 3.27
N ALA A 77 15.81 25.02 4.26
CA ALA A 77 16.83 25.56 5.16
C ALA A 77 18.11 25.96 4.41
N TYR A 78 18.53 25.14 3.46
CA TYR A 78 19.69 25.41 2.62
C TYR A 78 19.47 26.69 1.78
N ARG A 79 18.32 26.82 1.13
CA ARG A 79 17.98 28.01 0.34
C ARG A 79 18.01 29.28 1.19
N LYS A 80 17.40 29.24 2.37
CA LYS A 80 17.40 30.40 3.27
C LYS A 80 18.80 30.81 3.66
N THR A 81 19.68 29.85 3.91
CA THR A 81 21.07 30.11 4.25
C THR A 81 21.81 30.75 3.06
N MET A 82 21.59 30.23 1.85
CA MET A 82 22.21 30.78 0.64
C MET A 82 21.73 32.19 0.35
N ASP A 83 20.45 32.49 0.55
CA ASP A 83 19.87 33.82 0.36
C ASP A 83 20.50 34.83 1.37
N ARG A 84 20.70 34.42 2.62
CA ARG A 84 21.34 35.26 3.64
C ARG A 84 22.78 35.60 3.27
N LEU A 85 23.49 34.65 2.66
CA LEU A 85 24.90 34.86 2.28
C LEU A 85 25.03 35.62 0.95
N GLY A 86 23.91 35.91 0.28
CA GLY A 86 23.93 36.61 -0.98
C GLY A 86 24.42 35.77 -2.15
N LEU A 87 24.32 34.45 -2.00
CA LEU A 87 24.77 33.49 -3.02
C LEU A 87 23.58 33.01 -3.91
#